data_9493d12d698434290f3b8cb7c2718e29
#
_entry.id   9493d12d698434290f3b8cb7c2718e29
#
_cell.length_a   1.000
_cell.length_b   1.000
_cell.length_c   1.000
_cell.angle_alpha   90.00
_cell.angle_beta   90.00
_cell.angle_gamma   90.00
#
_symmetry.space_group_name_H-M   'P 1'
#
loop_
_entity.id
_entity.type
_entity.pdbx_description
1 polymer ?
#
loop_
_entity_poly.entity_id
_entity_poly.type
_entity_poly.pdbx_seq_one_letter_code
_entity_poly.pdbx_strand_id
1 'polypeptide(L)'
;MAKEKFERTKPHVNIGTIGHVDHGKTTLTAAITLHLSKKGLSEVKSFDSIDAAPEEKERGITINTAHVEYQTEKRHYAHVDCPGHADYVKNMVTGAAQMDGAIIVVAATDGPMPQTREHILLARQVGVPRLVVFLNKCDLVDDPELLELVEMEVRDLLSTYEFDGDNTPIIRGSALGGLNEDPTWAPKIDELMDACDTWIPEPERLVDKPFLMPIEDVFSITGRGTVATGRIETGIIKVGDPVDIIGMGAEKLKSVVTGVEMFRKLLDEGEAGDNAGLLLRGIDKDEIRRGMV
;
A
#
# COMPACT_ATOMS: atom_id res chain seq x y z
N MET A 1 -24.67 -0.66 -14.36
CA MET A 1 -24.28 0.75 -14.18
C MET A 1 -22.98 0.97 -14.93
N ALA A 2 -22.80 2.11 -15.61
CA ALA A 2 -21.50 2.46 -16.20
C ALA A 2 -20.48 2.62 -15.07
N LYS A 3 -19.26 2.07 -15.25
CA LYS A 3 -18.17 2.30 -14.28
C LYS A 3 -17.78 3.78 -14.30
N GLU A 4 -17.44 4.29 -13.16
CA GLU A 4 -16.92 5.65 -12.98
C GLU A 4 -15.56 5.79 -13.68
N LYS A 5 -15.27 6.98 -14.20
CA LYS A 5 -13.98 7.27 -14.80
C LYS A 5 -13.07 7.89 -13.75
N PHE A 6 -11.82 7.44 -13.69
CA PHE A 6 -10.82 8.04 -12.81
C PHE A 6 -10.32 9.36 -13.38
N GLU A 7 -10.29 10.40 -12.56
CA GLU A 7 -9.75 11.71 -12.92
C GLU A 7 -8.48 12.01 -12.11
N ARG A 8 -7.38 12.27 -12.79
CA ARG A 8 -6.11 12.65 -12.17
C ARG A 8 -6.12 14.13 -11.80
N THR A 9 -6.52 14.46 -10.60
CA THR A 9 -6.59 15.84 -10.10
C THR A 9 -5.45 16.21 -9.15
N LYS A 10 -4.74 15.22 -8.61
CA LYS A 10 -3.68 15.37 -7.63
C LYS A 10 -2.51 14.44 -7.95
N PRO A 11 -1.27 14.73 -7.48
CA PRO A 11 -0.16 13.80 -7.57
C PRO A 11 -0.51 12.46 -6.92
N HIS A 12 -0.18 11.37 -7.61
CA HIS A 12 -0.44 10.01 -7.14
C HIS A 12 0.78 9.44 -6.43
N VAL A 13 0.57 8.90 -5.22
CA VAL A 13 1.62 8.30 -4.39
C VAL A 13 1.16 6.94 -3.89
N ASN A 14 2.01 5.94 -4.07
CA ASN A 14 1.80 4.61 -3.50
C ASN A 14 2.42 4.55 -2.11
N ILE A 15 1.63 4.22 -1.11
CA ILE A 15 2.06 4.13 0.28
C ILE A 15 1.53 2.82 0.87
N GLY A 16 2.04 2.40 2.00
CA GLY A 16 1.46 1.24 2.67
C GLY A 16 1.84 1.14 4.12
N THR A 17 1.13 0.28 4.84
CA THR A 17 1.42 -0.07 6.24
C THR A 17 2.27 -1.33 6.31
N ILE A 18 3.37 -1.24 7.05
CA ILE A 18 4.29 -2.34 7.35
C ILE A 18 4.55 -2.41 8.87
N GLY A 19 5.05 -3.52 9.36
CA GLY A 19 5.34 -3.73 10.79
C GLY A 19 4.86 -5.07 11.31
N HIS A 20 5.07 -5.31 12.59
CA HIS A 20 4.80 -6.59 13.23
C HIS A 20 3.31 -6.97 13.21
N VAL A 21 3.00 -8.27 13.31
CA VAL A 21 1.64 -8.77 13.52
C VAL A 21 1.06 -8.16 14.82
N ASP A 22 -0.24 -7.91 14.86
CA ASP A 22 -0.98 -7.33 15.98
C ASP A 22 -0.57 -5.91 16.43
N HIS A 23 0.33 -5.23 15.69
CA HIS A 23 0.65 -3.83 15.94
C HIS A 23 -0.43 -2.85 15.42
N GLY A 24 -1.47 -3.35 14.72
CA GLY A 24 -2.66 -2.59 14.34
C GLY A 24 -2.59 -1.91 12.97
N LYS A 25 -1.85 -2.48 12.00
CA LYS A 25 -1.75 -1.96 10.62
C LYS A 25 -3.11 -1.83 9.94
N THR A 26 -3.86 -2.91 9.87
CA THR A 26 -5.21 -2.94 9.25
C THR A 26 -6.20 -2.03 9.99
N THR A 27 -6.10 -1.97 11.33
CA THR A 27 -6.90 -1.03 12.13
C THR A 27 -6.57 0.42 11.78
N LEU A 28 -5.28 0.75 11.59
CA LEU A 28 -4.85 2.08 11.17
C LEU A 28 -5.35 2.42 9.76
N THR A 29 -5.26 1.48 8.83
CA THR A 29 -5.77 1.64 7.47
C THR A 29 -7.28 1.91 7.47
N ALA A 30 -8.05 1.17 8.28
CA ALA A 30 -9.48 1.42 8.46
C ALA A 30 -9.76 2.80 9.10
N ALA A 31 -8.99 3.20 10.11
CA ALA A 31 -9.11 4.50 10.76
C ALA A 31 -8.82 5.67 9.79
N ILE A 32 -7.80 5.55 8.94
CA ILE A 32 -7.48 6.54 7.90
C ILE A 32 -8.67 6.70 6.94
N THR A 33 -9.18 5.60 6.39
CA THR A 33 -10.31 5.67 5.43
C THR A 33 -11.57 6.25 6.06
N LEU A 34 -11.89 5.88 7.31
CA LEU A 34 -13.04 6.44 8.04
C LEU A 34 -12.86 7.94 8.28
N HIS A 35 -11.69 8.35 8.79
CA HIS A 35 -11.42 9.75 9.12
C HIS A 35 -11.48 10.65 7.86
N LEU A 36 -10.84 10.22 6.77
CA LEU A 36 -10.86 10.96 5.50
C LEU A 36 -12.21 10.94 4.81
N SER A 37 -13.03 9.91 5.00
CA SER A 37 -14.37 9.84 4.41
C SER A 37 -15.29 10.95 4.91
N LYS A 38 -15.13 11.38 6.17
CA LYS A 38 -15.89 12.50 6.74
C LYS A 38 -15.59 13.84 6.08
N LYS A 39 -14.39 13.93 5.48
CA LYS A 39 -13.95 15.09 4.70
C LYS A 39 -14.31 14.94 3.21
N GLY A 40 -14.97 13.83 2.83
CA GLY A 40 -15.28 13.53 1.42
C GLY A 40 -14.05 13.12 0.59
N LEU A 41 -12.97 12.68 1.26
CA LEU A 41 -11.68 12.37 0.65
C LEU A 41 -11.39 10.86 0.53
N SER A 42 -12.31 10.02 0.98
CA SER A 42 -12.22 8.55 0.90
C SER A 42 -13.59 7.90 0.91
N GLU A 43 -13.64 6.63 0.45
CA GLU A 43 -14.71 5.71 0.84
C GLU A 43 -14.31 5.00 2.14
N VAL A 44 -15.29 4.75 3.02
CA VAL A 44 -15.03 3.98 4.25
C VAL A 44 -14.71 2.53 3.90
N LYS A 45 -13.60 2.03 4.39
CA LYS A 45 -13.25 0.61 4.36
C LYS A 45 -13.21 0.07 5.79
N SER A 46 -14.11 -0.85 6.11
CA SER A 46 -14.10 -1.51 7.41
C SER A 46 -12.95 -2.52 7.48
N PHE A 47 -12.52 -2.85 8.69
CA PHE A 47 -11.53 -3.90 8.95
C PHE A 47 -11.87 -5.19 8.17
N ASP A 48 -13.11 -5.69 8.29
CA ASP A 48 -13.58 -6.90 7.61
C ASP A 48 -13.62 -6.80 6.08
N SER A 49 -13.59 -5.59 5.53
CA SER A 49 -13.55 -5.37 4.07
C SER A 49 -12.12 -5.26 3.55
N ILE A 50 -11.15 -4.97 4.42
CA ILE A 50 -9.72 -4.99 4.13
C ILE A 50 -9.23 -6.44 4.23
N ASP A 51 -9.38 -7.09 5.38
CA ASP A 51 -9.10 -8.52 5.59
C ASP A 51 -10.32 -9.35 5.18
N ALA A 52 -10.55 -9.46 3.88
CA ALA A 52 -11.80 -10.01 3.34
C ALA A 52 -11.80 -11.53 3.17
N ALA A 53 -10.62 -12.17 3.06
CA ALA A 53 -10.50 -13.59 2.84
C ALA A 53 -11.00 -14.41 4.05
N PRO A 54 -11.69 -15.55 3.85
CA PRO A 54 -12.18 -16.38 4.94
C PRO A 54 -11.08 -16.79 5.93
N GLU A 55 -9.88 -17.09 5.44
CA GLU A 55 -8.74 -17.51 6.26
C GLU A 55 -8.20 -16.33 7.10
N GLU A 56 -8.23 -15.10 6.58
CA GLU A 56 -7.87 -13.89 7.32
C GLU A 56 -8.81 -13.65 8.49
N LYS A 57 -10.11 -13.81 8.25
CA LYS A 57 -11.14 -13.66 9.28
C LYS A 57 -11.08 -14.74 10.35
N GLU A 58 -10.79 -15.99 9.96
CA GLU A 58 -10.66 -17.10 10.90
C GLU A 58 -9.44 -16.94 11.79
N ARG A 59 -8.32 -16.48 11.23
CA ARG A 59 -7.05 -16.32 11.97
C ARG A 59 -6.89 -14.94 12.63
N GLY A 60 -7.66 -13.95 12.22
CA GLY A 60 -7.54 -12.56 12.68
C GLY A 60 -6.24 -11.88 12.26
N ILE A 61 -5.63 -12.31 11.15
CA ILE A 61 -4.37 -11.77 10.62
C ILE A 61 -4.48 -11.51 9.12
N THR A 62 -3.83 -10.45 8.64
CA THR A 62 -3.70 -10.17 7.21
C THR A 62 -2.76 -11.19 6.56
N ILE A 63 -3.21 -11.81 5.48
CA ILE A 63 -2.45 -12.81 4.70
C ILE A 63 -2.03 -12.23 3.36
N ASN A 64 -2.98 -11.63 2.64
CA ASN A 64 -2.77 -11.01 1.34
C ASN A 64 -2.63 -9.49 1.48
N THR A 65 -1.96 -8.87 0.53
CA THR A 65 -1.96 -7.41 0.43
C THR A 65 -3.36 -6.91 0.06
N ALA A 66 -3.86 -5.93 0.80
CA ALA A 66 -5.11 -5.26 0.46
C ALA A 66 -4.81 -3.84 -0.05
N HIS A 67 -5.52 -3.45 -1.11
CA HIS A 67 -5.36 -2.13 -1.72
C HIS A 67 -6.57 -1.26 -1.40
N VAL A 68 -6.34 -0.09 -0.83
CA VAL A 68 -7.36 0.92 -0.57
C VAL A 68 -6.96 2.25 -1.20
N GLU A 69 -7.96 3.07 -1.53
CA GLU A 69 -7.80 4.38 -2.16
C GLU A 69 -8.31 5.47 -1.22
N TYR A 70 -7.57 6.55 -1.08
CA TYR A 70 -8.00 7.76 -0.40
C TYR A 70 -7.20 8.98 -0.85
N GLN A 71 -7.61 10.16 -0.44
CA GLN A 71 -6.97 11.41 -0.77
C GLN A 71 -6.75 12.26 0.49
N THR A 72 -5.74 13.12 0.41
CA THR A 72 -5.62 14.33 1.23
C THR A 72 -5.98 15.56 0.38
N GLU A 73 -5.89 16.74 0.93
CA GLU A 73 -6.03 17.97 0.12
C GLU A 73 -4.92 18.09 -0.95
N LYS A 74 -3.75 17.47 -0.71
CA LYS A 74 -2.55 17.62 -1.54
C LYS A 74 -2.33 16.45 -2.50
N ARG A 75 -2.67 15.21 -2.11
CA ARG A 75 -2.28 13.99 -2.83
C ARG A 75 -3.40 12.97 -2.93
N HIS A 76 -3.30 12.13 -3.95
CA HIS A 76 -4.07 10.89 -4.09
C HIS A 76 -3.18 9.71 -3.70
N TYR A 77 -3.69 8.84 -2.82
CA TYR A 77 -2.96 7.69 -2.29
C TYR A 77 -3.57 6.38 -2.73
N ALA A 78 -2.72 5.50 -3.30
CA ALA A 78 -2.95 4.06 -3.31
C ALA A 78 -2.25 3.48 -2.08
N HIS A 79 -3.01 2.89 -1.17
CA HIS A 79 -2.49 2.34 0.07
C HIS A 79 -2.52 0.82 0.04
N VAL A 80 -1.38 0.20 0.30
CA VAL A 80 -1.19 -1.25 0.39
C VAL A 80 -1.10 -1.65 1.85
N ASP A 81 -2.11 -2.35 2.38
CA ASP A 81 -2.03 -2.95 3.70
C ASP A 81 -1.27 -4.28 3.61
N CYS A 82 -0.11 -4.37 4.27
CA CYS A 82 0.77 -5.53 4.18
C CYS A 82 0.59 -6.49 5.35
N PRO A 83 0.71 -7.81 5.10
CA PRO A 83 0.72 -8.80 6.18
C PRO A 83 1.90 -8.56 7.13
N GLY A 84 1.68 -8.83 8.43
CA GLY A 84 2.70 -8.70 9.46
C GLY A 84 3.37 -10.01 9.87
N HIS A 85 2.79 -11.15 9.53
CA HIS A 85 3.27 -12.45 9.97
C HIS A 85 4.42 -12.97 9.08
N ALA A 86 5.41 -13.60 9.70
CA ALA A 86 6.62 -14.10 9.02
C ALA A 86 6.33 -15.09 7.87
N ASP A 87 5.27 -15.90 7.97
CA ASP A 87 4.88 -16.84 6.91
C ASP A 87 4.49 -16.16 5.60
N TYR A 88 4.12 -14.87 5.65
CA TYR A 88 3.62 -14.09 4.51
C TYR A 88 4.59 -13.02 4.01
N VAL A 89 5.87 -13.13 4.36
CA VAL A 89 6.94 -12.20 3.93
C VAL A 89 6.96 -11.99 2.40
N LYS A 90 6.68 -13.03 1.62
CA LYS A 90 6.60 -12.89 0.14
C LYS A 90 5.55 -11.87 -0.30
N ASN A 91 4.38 -11.88 0.34
CA ASN A 91 3.31 -10.93 0.04
C ASN A 91 3.69 -9.53 0.52
N MET A 92 4.32 -9.42 1.71
CA MET A 92 4.85 -8.15 2.21
C MET A 92 5.88 -7.54 1.25
N VAL A 93 6.87 -8.32 0.78
CA VAL A 93 7.91 -7.84 -0.16
C VAL A 93 7.29 -7.35 -1.46
N THR A 94 6.29 -8.07 -2.00
CA THR A 94 5.61 -7.64 -3.22
C THR A 94 4.85 -6.33 -3.02
N GLY A 95 4.14 -6.19 -1.90
CA GLY A 95 3.46 -4.93 -1.57
C GLY A 95 4.44 -3.79 -1.37
N ALA A 96 5.52 -4.02 -0.60
CA ALA A 96 6.53 -3.00 -0.34
C ALA A 96 7.26 -2.51 -1.61
N ALA A 97 7.48 -3.40 -2.58
CA ALA A 97 8.12 -3.03 -3.85
C ALA A 97 7.30 -2.03 -4.68
N GLN A 98 6.01 -1.90 -4.40
CA GLN A 98 5.12 -0.94 -5.07
C GLN A 98 5.11 0.44 -4.42
N MET A 99 5.68 0.59 -3.22
CA MET A 99 5.53 1.80 -2.40
C MET A 99 6.54 2.89 -2.77
N ASP A 100 6.05 4.11 -2.83
CA ASP A 100 6.84 5.34 -2.93
C ASP A 100 7.22 5.88 -1.53
N GLY A 101 6.62 5.32 -0.48
CA GLY A 101 6.88 5.54 0.93
C GLY A 101 6.08 4.56 1.77
N ALA A 102 6.41 4.38 3.06
CA ALA A 102 5.65 3.49 3.91
C ALA A 102 5.45 4.06 5.32
N ILE A 103 4.37 3.61 5.95
CA ILE A 103 4.06 3.85 7.36
C ILE A 103 4.48 2.59 8.13
N ILE A 104 5.50 2.71 8.97
CA ILE A 104 5.86 1.65 9.91
C ILE A 104 5.01 1.77 11.17
N VAL A 105 4.24 0.74 11.48
CA VAL A 105 3.36 0.71 12.66
C VAL A 105 4.04 -0.09 13.76
N VAL A 106 4.27 0.56 14.90
CA VAL A 106 4.88 -0.02 16.09
C VAL A 106 3.95 0.17 17.27
N ALA A 107 3.59 -0.91 17.98
CA ALA A 107 2.82 -0.79 19.20
C ALA A 107 3.72 -0.24 20.33
N ALA A 108 3.28 0.82 20.99
CA ALA A 108 4.00 1.45 22.12
C ALA A 108 4.16 0.50 23.31
N THR A 109 3.25 -0.46 23.46
CA THR A 109 3.28 -1.48 24.50
C THR A 109 4.40 -2.50 24.33
N ASP A 110 4.82 -2.77 23.07
CA ASP A 110 5.70 -3.88 22.73
C ASP A 110 7.06 -3.41 22.19
N GLY A 111 7.11 -2.17 21.66
CA GLY A 111 8.27 -1.65 20.96
C GLY A 111 8.54 -2.34 19.63
N PRO A 112 9.75 -2.16 19.05
CA PRO A 112 10.12 -2.79 17.79
C PRO A 112 10.35 -4.29 17.95
N MET A 113 9.45 -5.09 17.41
CA MET A 113 9.45 -6.55 17.43
C MET A 113 10.25 -7.14 16.23
N PRO A 114 10.52 -8.47 16.18
CA PRO A 114 11.34 -9.06 15.12
C PRO A 114 10.87 -8.74 13.70
N GLN A 115 9.56 -8.85 13.39
CA GLN A 115 9.05 -8.51 12.06
C GLN A 115 9.13 -7.00 11.78
N THR A 116 9.12 -6.12 12.79
CA THR A 116 9.37 -4.69 12.58
C THR A 116 10.75 -4.48 11.96
N ARG A 117 11.78 -5.14 12.51
CA ARG A 117 13.16 -5.09 12.01
C ARG A 117 13.26 -5.65 10.60
N GLU A 118 12.65 -6.80 10.37
CA GLU A 118 12.62 -7.46 9.06
C GLU A 118 11.94 -6.59 8.00
N HIS A 119 10.81 -5.99 8.31
CA HIS A 119 10.07 -5.14 7.39
C HIS A 119 10.81 -3.85 7.04
N ILE A 120 11.52 -3.22 7.99
CA ILE A 120 12.36 -2.05 7.72
C ILE A 120 13.52 -2.44 6.78
N LEU A 121 14.19 -3.56 7.05
CA LEU A 121 15.25 -4.09 6.19
C LEU A 121 14.74 -4.36 4.77
N LEU A 122 13.61 -5.04 4.64
CA LEU A 122 13.02 -5.37 3.34
C LEU A 122 12.57 -4.11 2.59
N ALA A 123 11.95 -3.14 3.27
CA ALA A 123 11.59 -1.85 2.69
C ALA A 123 12.83 -1.14 2.12
N ARG A 124 13.96 -1.18 2.84
CA ARG A 124 15.24 -0.64 2.34
C ARG A 124 15.73 -1.37 1.10
N GLN A 125 15.68 -2.71 1.10
CA GLN A 125 16.15 -3.54 -0.01
C GLN A 125 15.33 -3.36 -1.29
N VAL A 126 14.00 -3.18 -1.17
CA VAL A 126 13.14 -2.93 -2.34
C VAL A 126 13.13 -1.47 -2.78
N GLY A 127 13.86 -0.59 -2.07
CA GLY A 127 14.07 0.79 -2.49
C GLY A 127 13.00 1.79 -2.03
N VAL A 128 12.23 1.48 -0.97
CA VAL A 128 11.33 2.48 -0.35
C VAL A 128 12.16 3.67 0.13
N PRO A 129 11.93 4.89 -0.39
CA PRO A 129 12.84 6.00 -0.14
C PRO A 129 12.71 6.59 1.26
N ARG A 130 11.50 6.62 1.84
CA ARG A 130 11.23 7.21 3.15
C ARG A 130 10.14 6.48 3.90
N LEU A 131 10.27 6.48 5.23
CA LEU A 131 9.30 5.93 6.17
C LEU A 131 8.71 7.05 7.03
N VAL A 132 7.46 6.87 7.45
CA VAL A 132 6.81 7.61 8.54
C VAL A 132 6.48 6.60 9.62
N VAL A 133 6.62 6.94 10.87
CA VAL A 133 6.32 6.03 11.99
C VAL A 133 4.98 6.41 12.62
N PHE A 134 4.12 5.42 12.81
CA PHE A 134 2.96 5.54 13.67
C PHE A 134 3.17 4.68 14.92
N LEU A 135 3.47 5.34 16.04
CA LEU A 135 3.58 4.70 17.35
C LEU A 135 2.17 4.48 17.89
N ASN A 136 1.67 3.25 17.68
CA ASN A 136 0.29 2.88 17.94
C ASN A 136 0.06 2.40 19.39
N LYS A 137 -1.18 2.31 19.81
CA LYS A 137 -1.61 1.86 21.16
C LYS A 137 -1.08 2.75 22.29
N CYS A 138 -0.84 4.04 22.02
CA CYS A 138 -0.42 4.98 23.07
C CYS A 138 -1.50 5.22 24.15
N ASP A 139 -2.75 4.89 23.83
CA ASP A 139 -3.87 4.88 24.78
C ASP A 139 -3.73 3.83 25.90
N LEU A 140 -2.85 2.86 25.73
CA LEU A 140 -2.57 1.79 26.71
C LEU A 140 -1.30 2.03 27.53
N VAL A 141 -0.62 3.17 27.33
CA VAL A 141 0.65 3.48 27.98
C VAL A 141 0.51 4.81 28.74
N ASP A 142 0.47 4.72 30.06
CA ASP A 142 0.35 5.88 30.93
C ASP A 142 1.71 6.54 31.24
N ASP A 143 2.82 5.83 31.02
CA ASP A 143 4.17 6.32 31.33
C ASP A 143 4.79 7.03 30.12
N PRO A 144 5.01 8.36 30.20
CA PRO A 144 5.65 9.12 29.12
C PRO A 144 7.10 8.69 28.86
N GLU A 145 7.85 8.24 29.89
CA GLU A 145 9.25 7.81 29.73
C GLU A 145 9.33 6.55 28.89
N LEU A 146 8.35 5.64 29.03
CA LEU A 146 8.26 4.45 28.18
C LEU A 146 8.02 4.80 26.71
N LEU A 147 7.15 5.78 26.43
CA LEU A 147 6.92 6.25 25.05
C LEU A 147 8.20 6.85 24.44
N GLU A 148 8.97 7.62 25.21
CA GLU A 148 10.23 8.19 24.77
C GLU A 148 11.27 7.11 24.49
N LEU A 149 11.36 6.09 25.35
CA LEU A 149 12.27 4.95 25.17
C LEU A 149 11.98 4.18 23.89
N VAL A 150 10.71 3.84 23.66
CA VAL A 150 10.29 3.12 22.44
C VAL A 150 10.54 3.97 21.19
N GLU A 151 10.31 5.29 21.26
CA GLU A 151 10.62 6.20 20.15
C GLU A 151 12.13 6.20 19.84
N MET A 152 12.99 6.25 20.86
CA MET A 152 14.44 6.17 20.70
C MET A 152 14.86 4.83 20.03
N GLU A 153 14.32 3.70 20.49
CA GLU A 153 14.61 2.40 19.90
C GLU A 153 14.21 2.33 18.41
N VAL A 154 13.08 2.93 18.06
CA VAL A 154 12.62 2.99 16.66
C VAL A 154 13.58 3.85 15.83
N ARG A 155 14.03 5.01 16.33
CA ARG A 155 14.98 5.89 15.65
C ARG A 155 16.33 5.21 15.42
N ASP A 156 16.86 4.53 16.44
CA ASP A 156 18.10 3.74 16.35
C ASP A 156 17.98 2.63 15.32
N LEU A 157 16.82 1.96 15.29
CA LEU A 157 16.54 0.90 14.34
C LEU A 157 16.47 1.43 12.90
N LEU A 158 15.80 2.56 12.67
CA LEU A 158 15.76 3.22 11.36
C LEU A 158 17.17 3.59 10.89
N SER A 159 17.97 4.19 11.76
CA SER A 159 19.37 4.56 11.48
C SER A 159 20.23 3.34 11.16
N THR A 160 20.03 2.23 11.85
CA THR A 160 20.73 0.96 11.61
C THR A 160 20.49 0.43 10.20
N TYR A 161 19.29 0.64 9.65
CA TYR A 161 18.93 0.23 8.28
C TYR A 161 19.03 1.37 7.26
N GLU A 162 19.83 2.39 7.56
CA GLU A 162 20.15 3.51 6.66
C GLU A 162 18.95 4.39 6.26
N PHE A 163 17.92 4.47 7.09
CA PHE A 163 16.92 5.51 7.02
C PHE A 163 17.32 6.69 7.90
N ASP A 164 16.74 7.86 7.65
CA ASP A 164 16.97 9.06 8.46
C ASP A 164 16.22 8.97 9.80
N GLY A 165 16.77 8.22 10.76
CA GLY A 165 16.13 7.99 12.06
C GLY A 165 15.90 9.26 12.87
N ASP A 166 16.82 10.23 12.77
CA ASP A 166 16.74 11.47 13.55
C ASP A 166 15.60 12.39 13.10
N ASN A 167 15.36 12.48 11.78
CA ASN A 167 14.39 13.39 11.21
C ASN A 167 13.07 12.69 10.80
N THR A 168 13.02 11.35 10.80
CA THR A 168 11.80 10.62 10.46
C THR A 168 10.65 11.02 11.39
N PRO A 169 9.49 11.47 10.85
CA PRO A 169 8.33 11.79 11.66
C PRO A 169 7.83 10.56 12.42
N ILE A 170 7.62 10.73 13.74
CA ILE A 170 7.00 9.72 14.60
C ILE A 170 5.74 10.30 15.20
N ILE A 171 4.59 9.74 14.84
CA ILE A 171 3.29 10.18 15.34
C ILE A 171 2.83 9.22 16.43
N ARG A 172 2.68 9.72 17.66
CA ARG A 172 2.11 8.99 18.80
C ARG A 172 0.59 8.99 18.70
N GLY A 173 -0.03 7.81 18.63
CA GLY A 173 -1.46 7.70 18.41
C GLY A 173 -2.08 6.40 18.89
N SER A 174 -3.38 6.29 18.67
CA SER A 174 -4.17 5.08 18.82
C SER A 174 -5.03 4.89 17.59
N ALA A 175 -4.73 3.85 16.80
CA ALA A 175 -5.52 3.51 15.61
C ALA A 175 -6.97 3.13 15.99
N LEU A 176 -7.14 2.41 17.10
CA LEU A 176 -8.46 2.06 17.61
C LEU A 176 -9.21 3.30 18.13
N GLY A 177 -8.50 4.19 18.84
CA GLY A 177 -9.07 5.47 19.26
C GLY A 177 -9.48 6.33 18.08
N GLY A 178 -8.66 6.40 17.03
CA GLY A 178 -9.00 7.08 15.77
C GLY A 178 -10.21 6.47 15.07
N LEU A 179 -10.29 5.14 15.02
CA LEU A 179 -11.43 4.40 14.45
C LEU A 179 -12.73 4.63 15.24
N ASN A 180 -12.63 4.75 16.57
CA ASN A 180 -13.76 5.06 17.46
C ASN A 180 -14.06 6.58 17.57
N GLU A 181 -13.36 7.40 16.79
CA GLU A 181 -13.56 8.85 16.73
C GLU A 181 -13.28 9.59 18.07
N ASP A 182 -12.40 9.00 18.88
CA ASP A 182 -11.99 9.64 20.13
C ASP A 182 -11.36 11.02 19.84
N PRO A 183 -11.81 12.09 20.52
CA PRO A 183 -11.34 13.45 20.25
C PRO A 183 -9.84 13.66 20.51
N THR A 184 -9.21 12.78 21.29
CA THR A 184 -7.76 12.81 21.56
C THR A 184 -6.98 12.19 20.42
N TRP A 185 -7.50 11.08 19.84
CA TRP A 185 -6.77 10.26 18.91
C TRP A 185 -7.12 10.50 17.44
N ALA A 186 -8.35 10.93 17.15
CA ALA A 186 -8.76 11.22 15.77
C ALA A 186 -7.88 12.29 15.09
N PRO A 187 -7.46 13.40 15.76
CA PRO A 187 -6.55 14.37 15.15
C PRO A 187 -5.17 13.80 14.80
N LYS A 188 -4.74 12.69 15.45
CA LYS A 188 -3.46 12.05 15.15
C LYS A 188 -3.43 11.37 13.77
N ILE A 189 -4.60 11.04 13.22
CA ILE A 189 -4.72 10.58 11.84
C ILE A 189 -4.40 11.73 10.85
N ASP A 190 -4.87 12.96 11.13
CA ASP A 190 -4.51 14.13 10.32
C ASP A 190 -3.01 14.43 10.40
N GLU A 191 -2.43 14.38 11.61
CA GLU A 191 -0.99 14.57 11.82
C GLU A 191 -0.17 13.52 11.03
N LEU A 192 -0.61 12.26 11.02
CA LEU A 192 0.01 11.21 10.23
C LEU A 192 -0.07 11.52 8.72
N MET A 193 -1.23 11.91 8.23
CA MET A 193 -1.41 12.20 6.80
C MET A 193 -0.64 13.45 6.37
N ASP A 194 -0.57 14.47 7.20
CA ASP A 194 0.27 15.66 6.97
C ASP A 194 1.77 15.29 6.95
N ALA A 195 2.20 14.37 7.81
CA ALA A 195 3.57 13.84 7.78
C ALA A 195 3.83 13.07 6.48
N CYS A 196 2.90 12.24 6.02
CA CYS A 196 3.03 11.55 4.73
C CYS A 196 3.11 12.54 3.56
N ASP A 197 2.26 13.58 3.57
CA ASP A 197 2.22 14.60 2.53
C ASP A 197 3.51 15.43 2.42
N THR A 198 4.18 15.64 3.55
CA THR A 198 5.36 16.53 3.62
C THR A 198 6.69 15.79 3.61
N TRP A 199 6.74 14.61 4.22
CA TRP A 199 7.98 13.86 4.37
C TRP A 199 8.27 12.90 3.23
N ILE A 200 7.24 12.21 2.70
CA ILE A 200 7.41 11.30 1.55
C ILE A 200 7.58 12.16 0.29
N PRO A 201 8.68 11.99 -0.48
CA PRO A 201 8.89 12.76 -1.68
C PRO A 201 7.83 12.44 -2.74
N GLU A 202 7.54 13.40 -3.61
CA GLU A 202 6.77 13.13 -4.82
C GLU A 202 7.62 12.24 -5.73
N PRO A 203 7.11 11.07 -6.14
CA PRO A 203 7.90 10.13 -6.93
C PRO A 203 8.09 10.62 -8.36
N GLU A 204 9.30 10.45 -8.88
CA GLU A 204 9.58 10.69 -10.29
C GLU A 204 8.96 9.57 -11.13
N ARG A 205 8.14 9.94 -12.13
CA ARG A 205 7.44 8.99 -12.99
C ARG A 205 8.10 8.91 -14.36
N LEU A 206 8.59 7.72 -14.71
CA LEU A 206 9.33 7.46 -15.96
C LEU A 206 8.36 7.23 -17.14
N VAL A 207 7.51 8.20 -17.45
CA VAL A 207 6.46 8.10 -18.48
C VAL A 207 7.01 8.06 -19.92
N ASP A 208 8.19 8.62 -20.16
CA ASP A 208 8.82 8.69 -21.48
C ASP A 208 9.55 7.39 -21.89
N LYS A 209 9.59 6.39 -21.01
CA LYS A 209 10.19 5.08 -21.30
C LYS A 209 9.17 4.12 -21.89
N PRO A 210 9.62 3.02 -22.53
CA PRO A 210 8.71 1.94 -22.91
C PRO A 210 7.90 1.42 -21.72
N PHE A 211 6.64 1.05 -21.99
CA PHE A 211 5.76 0.48 -20.99
C PHE A 211 6.34 -0.80 -20.37
N LEU A 212 6.27 -0.89 -19.04
CA LEU A 212 6.69 -2.05 -18.27
C LEU A 212 5.83 -2.18 -17.02
N MET A 213 5.24 -3.37 -16.81
CA MET A 213 4.43 -3.69 -15.65
C MET A 213 4.68 -5.14 -15.20
N PRO A 214 5.36 -5.36 -14.07
CA PRO A 214 5.42 -6.68 -13.44
C PRO A 214 4.04 -7.16 -13.02
N ILE A 215 3.72 -8.42 -13.33
CA ILE A 215 2.43 -9.02 -12.96
C ILE A 215 2.47 -9.44 -11.48
N GLU A 216 1.57 -8.87 -10.71
CA GLU A 216 1.40 -9.16 -9.29
C GLU A 216 0.34 -10.22 -9.05
N ASP A 217 -0.82 -10.10 -9.72
CA ASP A 217 -1.90 -11.06 -9.62
C ASP A 217 -2.62 -11.22 -10.96
N VAL A 218 -3.29 -12.37 -11.13
CA VAL A 218 -4.03 -12.71 -12.35
C VAL A 218 -5.38 -13.29 -11.98
N PHE A 219 -6.44 -12.73 -12.53
CA PHE A 219 -7.79 -13.25 -12.35
C PHE A 219 -8.62 -13.15 -13.64
N SER A 220 -9.69 -13.93 -13.71
CA SER A 220 -10.61 -13.90 -14.84
C SER A 220 -11.91 -13.21 -14.44
N ILE A 221 -12.40 -12.36 -15.34
CA ILE A 221 -13.73 -11.75 -15.20
C ILE A 221 -14.67 -12.44 -16.22
N THR A 222 -15.71 -13.09 -15.74
CA THR A 222 -16.69 -13.76 -16.57
C THR A 222 -17.25 -12.81 -17.65
N GLY A 223 -17.11 -13.19 -18.91
CA GLY A 223 -17.57 -12.40 -20.06
C GLY A 223 -16.66 -11.23 -20.45
N ARG A 224 -15.55 -10.99 -19.75
CA ARG A 224 -14.59 -9.91 -20.08
C ARG A 224 -13.18 -10.40 -20.41
N GLY A 225 -12.76 -11.51 -19.85
CA GLY A 225 -11.44 -12.12 -20.11
C GLY A 225 -10.52 -12.09 -18.89
N THR A 226 -9.23 -12.26 -19.16
CA THR A 226 -8.17 -12.28 -18.16
C THR A 226 -7.70 -10.86 -17.82
N VAL A 227 -7.49 -10.63 -16.54
CA VAL A 227 -6.94 -9.37 -16.01
C VAL A 227 -5.61 -9.67 -15.33
N ALA A 228 -4.57 -8.97 -15.76
CA ALA A 228 -3.29 -8.90 -15.06
C ALA A 228 -3.23 -7.61 -14.26
N THR A 229 -2.89 -7.70 -12.98
CA THR A 229 -2.70 -6.51 -12.11
C THR A 229 -1.25 -6.33 -11.77
N GLY A 230 -0.85 -5.09 -11.56
CA GLY A 230 0.48 -4.72 -11.10
C GLY A 230 0.65 -3.20 -11.06
N ARG A 231 1.79 -2.78 -10.53
CA ARG A 231 2.23 -1.39 -10.65
C ARG A 231 2.90 -1.19 -12.01
N ILE A 232 2.52 -0.14 -12.72
CA ILE A 232 3.22 0.30 -13.91
C ILE A 232 4.54 0.95 -13.50
N GLU A 233 5.66 0.32 -13.85
CA GLU A 233 7.00 0.81 -13.46
C GLU A 233 7.46 1.93 -14.39
N THR A 234 7.23 1.78 -15.70
CA THR A 234 7.62 2.79 -16.70
C THR A 234 6.59 2.88 -17.82
N GLY A 235 6.58 4.03 -18.50
CA GLY A 235 5.81 4.24 -19.71
C GLY A 235 4.34 4.55 -19.49
N ILE A 236 3.61 4.48 -20.59
CA ILE A 236 2.15 4.70 -20.66
C ILE A 236 1.55 3.53 -21.44
N ILE A 237 0.37 3.08 -21.05
CA ILE A 237 -0.41 2.04 -21.72
C ILE A 237 -1.83 2.52 -21.98
N LYS A 238 -2.33 2.31 -23.21
CA LYS A 238 -3.69 2.71 -23.62
C LYS A 238 -4.52 1.49 -24.01
N VAL A 239 -5.82 1.67 -23.95
CA VAL A 239 -6.73 0.69 -24.55
C VAL A 239 -6.49 0.59 -26.06
N GLY A 240 -6.24 -0.63 -26.53
CA GLY A 240 -5.90 -0.92 -27.93
C GLY A 240 -4.42 -1.21 -28.16
N ASP A 241 -3.55 -0.88 -27.20
CA ASP A 241 -2.11 -1.12 -27.36
C ASP A 241 -1.78 -2.61 -27.34
N PRO A 242 -0.86 -3.05 -28.23
CA PRO A 242 -0.30 -4.39 -28.18
C PRO A 242 0.74 -4.49 -27.05
N VAL A 243 0.74 -5.62 -26.36
CA VAL A 243 1.71 -5.93 -25.29
C VAL A 243 2.33 -7.30 -25.52
N ASP A 244 3.58 -7.41 -25.12
CA ASP A 244 4.33 -8.66 -25.04
C ASP A 244 4.41 -9.08 -23.57
N ILE A 245 4.10 -10.35 -23.27
CA ILE A 245 4.20 -10.90 -21.93
C ILE A 245 5.37 -11.88 -21.91
N ILE A 246 6.32 -11.65 -21.00
CA ILE A 246 7.58 -12.39 -20.94
C ILE A 246 7.92 -12.80 -19.51
N GLY A 247 8.80 -13.75 -19.37
CA GLY A 247 9.39 -14.14 -18.08
C GLY A 247 9.09 -15.57 -17.66
N MET A 248 9.69 -15.98 -16.56
CA MET A 248 9.51 -17.29 -15.92
C MET A 248 9.85 -18.51 -16.82
N GLY A 249 10.68 -18.31 -17.85
CA GLY A 249 11.05 -19.38 -18.80
C GLY A 249 9.93 -19.80 -19.75
N ALA A 250 8.81 -19.10 -19.78
CA ALA A 250 7.74 -19.32 -20.73
C ALA A 250 8.05 -18.69 -22.09
N GLU A 251 7.39 -19.19 -23.14
CA GLU A 251 7.42 -18.54 -24.44
C GLU A 251 6.79 -17.14 -24.36
N LYS A 252 7.27 -16.23 -25.19
CA LYS A 252 6.73 -14.88 -25.30
C LYS A 252 5.29 -14.93 -25.82
N LEU A 253 4.37 -14.40 -25.02
CA LEU A 253 2.97 -14.26 -25.41
C LEU A 253 2.71 -12.85 -25.94
N LYS A 254 1.74 -12.72 -26.82
CA LYS A 254 1.29 -11.44 -27.37
C LYS A 254 -0.18 -11.24 -27.08
N SER A 255 -0.53 -10.05 -26.64
CA SER A 255 -1.91 -9.67 -26.35
C SER A 255 -2.19 -8.22 -26.77
N VAL A 256 -3.44 -7.83 -26.64
CA VAL A 256 -3.89 -6.44 -26.79
C VAL A 256 -4.66 -6.05 -25.54
N VAL A 257 -4.34 -4.89 -25.00
CA VAL A 257 -5.06 -4.33 -23.86
C VAL A 257 -6.45 -3.87 -24.28
N THR A 258 -7.49 -4.45 -23.71
CA THR A 258 -8.90 -4.11 -24.01
C THR A 258 -9.57 -3.23 -22.97
N GLY A 259 -8.89 -2.99 -21.87
CA GLY A 259 -9.34 -2.09 -20.81
C GLY A 259 -8.24 -1.86 -19.78
N VAL A 260 -8.22 -0.66 -19.22
CA VAL A 260 -7.33 -0.26 -18.11
C VAL A 260 -8.22 0.18 -16.96
N GLU A 261 -7.99 -0.36 -15.77
CA GLU A 261 -8.78 -0.07 -14.57
C GLU A 261 -7.86 0.17 -13.38
N MET A 262 -8.24 1.11 -12.51
CA MET A 262 -7.61 1.35 -11.22
C MET A 262 -8.72 1.57 -10.17
N PHE A 263 -8.70 0.86 -9.04
CA PHE A 263 -9.73 0.93 -8.00
C PHE A 263 -11.17 0.77 -8.54
N ARG A 264 -11.38 -0.14 -9.49
CA ARG A 264 -12.65 -0.42 -10.19
C ARG A 264 -13.17 0.74 -11.06
N LYS A 265 -12.40 1.82 -11.24
CA LYS A 265 -12.68 2.93 -12.15
C LYS A 265 -11.97 2.71 -13.48
N LEU A 266 -12.58 3.17 -14.57
CA LEU A 266 -11.99 3.06 -15.91
C LEU A 266 -10.96 4.18 -16.10
N LEU A 267 -9.83 3.82 -16.74
CA LEU A 267 -8.85 4.79 -17.22
C LEU A 267 -8.80 4.74 -18.75
N ASP A 268 -8.58 5.92 -19.38
CA ASP A 268 -8.28 5.98 -20.81
C ASP A 268 -6.86 5.46 -21.06
N GLU A 269 -5.95 5.77 -20.14
CA GLU A 269 -4.55 5.32 -20.14
C GLU A 269 -4.05 5.10 -18.73
N GLY A 270 -3.16 4.11 -18.55
CA GLY A 270 -2.37 3.90 -17.35
C GLY A 270 -0.97 4.47 -17.56
N GLU A 271 -0.38 5.05 -16.50
CA GLU A 271 0.96 5.62 -16.55
C GLU A 271 1.85 5.11 -15.42
N ALA A 272 3.15 5.31 -15.56
CA ALA A 272 4.12 4.94 -14.55
C ALA A 272 3.70 5.40 -13.15
N GLY A 273 3.64 4.48 -12.20
CA GLY A 273 3.20 4.67 -10.83
C GLY A 273 1.78 4.20 -10.54
N ASP A 274 0.94 3.96 -11.55
CA ASP A 274 -0.42 3.45 -11.31
C ASP A 274 -0.41 1.97 -10.90
N ASN A 275 -1.22 1.62 -9.92
CA ASN A 275 -1.60 0.23 -9.63
C ASN A 275 -2.80 -0.14 -10.50
N ALA A 276 -2.53 -0.71 -11.66
CA ALA A 276 -3.52 -0.93 -12.70
C ALA A 276 -3.87 -2.41 -12.90
N GLY A 277 -5.10 -2.64 -13.32
CA GLY A 277 -5.55 -3.90 -13.90
C GLY A 277 -5.73 -3.77 -15.41
N LEU A 278 -5.01 -4.58 -16.18
CA LEU A 278 -5.08 -4.62 -17.62
C LEU A 278 -5.93 -5.81 -18.08
N LEU A 279 -7.02 -5.54 -18.79
CA LEU A 279 -7.77 -6.59 -19.49
C LEU A 279 -7.01 -6.99 -20.74
N LEU A 280 -6.73 -8.27 -20.86
CA LEU A 280 -5.94 -8.86 -21.95
C LEU A 280 -6.83 -9.68 -22.88
N ARG A 281 -6.62 -9.51 -24.20
CA ARG A 281 -7.35 -10.26 -25.22
C ARG A 281 -6.64 -11.57 -25.55
N GLY A 282 -7.39 -12.68 -25.56
CA GLY A 282 -6.92 -13.97 -26.07
C GLY A 282 -5.81 -14.61 -25.23
N ILE A 283 -5.77 -14.28 -23.95
CA ILE A 283 -4.89 -14.88 -22.95
C ILE A 283 -5.76 -15.56 -21.89
N ASP A 284 -5.51 -16.82 -21.64
CA ASP A 284 -6.14 -17.54 -20.55
C ASP A 284 -5.39 -17.32 -19.23
N LYS A 285 -6.12 -17.38 -18.11
CA LYS A 285 -5.54 -17.13 -16.78
C LYS A 285 -4.33 -18.03 -16.49
N ASP A 286 -4.35 -19.27 -16.97
CA ASP A 286 -3.31 -20.27 -16.71
C ASP A 286 -2.05 -20.09 -17.57
N GLU A 287 -2.10 -19.23 -18.60
CA GLU A 287 -0.95 -18.91 -19.45
C GLU A 287 -0.02 -17.87 -18.84
N ILE A 288 -0.53 -17.06 -17.93
CA ILE A 288 0.22 -15.99 -17.28
C ILE A 288 0.19 -16.16 -15.75
N ARG A 289 1.22 -15.67 -15.08
CA ARG A 289 1.35 -15.79 -13.64
C ARG A 289 2.14 -14.65 -13.03
N ARG A 290 2.01 -14.48 -11.72
CA ARG A 290 2.79 -13.55 -10.93
C ARG A 290 4.29 -13.69 -11.20
N GLY A 291 4.98 -12.56 -11.37
CA GLY A 291 6.40 -12.47 -11.67
C GLY A 291 6.75 -12.44 -13.15
N MET A 292 5.79 -12.64 -14.05
CA MET A 292 5.94 -12.28 -15.47
C MET A 292 5.82 -10.75 -15.63
N VAL A 293 6.29 -10.27 -16.78
CA VAL A 293 6.29 -8.84 -17.11
C VAL A 293 5.60 -8.65 -18.46
#